data_61b5ea9c5ec7b2a2f06aaa07342dfe8d
#
_entry.id   61b5ea9c5ec7b2a2f06aaa07342dfe8d
#
_cell.length_a   1.000
_cell.length_b   1.000
_cell.length_c   1.000
_cell.angle_alpha   90.00
_cell.angle_beta   90.00
_cell.angle_gamma   90.00
#
_symmetry.space_group_name_H-M   'P 1'
#
loop_
_entity.id
_entity.type
_entity.pdbx_description
1 polymer ?
#
loop_
_entity_poly.entity_id
_entity_poly.type
_entity_poly.pdbx_seq_one_letter_code
_entity_poly.pdbx_strand_id
1 'polypeptide(L)'
;FGYDWSRELATCDPDYYKWEQWMFTRLFEKGIAYRSDAIVNWDPVENTVLANEQVIDGKGWRSGATIERRNMPQWFLRITDYCEELLEGLDDLDWPEQVKVMQRNWIGRSEGYEIEFQIPNLDTSVSVYTTRTDTLFGATYLALAPEHPIVQEIAISDENVHNFLEDTKSQAVSEEALEKMEKKGVALGFNAINPINGEEIPVWTANFVLMTYGTGSIMSVPAHDQRDHDFAKKYDLTIHPVIKPTEKDSSHDFNEEAYTEEGILFNSEKYDGINSADAKDQIGEILSDESAAKKVINYRLRDWLVSRQRYWGAPIPVLTNEDGDLVSETDENLPVSLPEEVEFDGVHSPLKTMSDFYEVNDRGIPLVRETDTFDTFMESSWYYARFCSSDSDKAMLDERAKYWLPVDLYIGGIEHAILHLLYARFYHK
;
A
#
# COMPACT_ATOMS: atom_id res chain seq x y z
N PHE A 1 -28.72 -27.66 12.71
CA PHE A 1 -27.47 -27.72 11.96
C PHE A 1 -26.46 -28.74 12.54
N GLY A 2 -26.64 -29.21 13.79
CA GLY A 2 -25.78 -30.21 14.40
C GLY A 2 -24.39 -29.70 14.80
N TYR A 3 -24.28 -28.43 15.17
CA TYR A 3 -23.02 -27.86 15.65
C TYR A 3 -22.54 -28.52 16.95
N ASP A 4 -21.22 -28.70 17.08
CA ASP A 4 -20.58 -29.09 18.32
C ASP A 4 -20.32 -27.88 19.22
N TRP A 5 -21.30 -27.53 20.04
CA TRP A 5 -21.24 -26.40 20.96
C TRP A 5 -20.18 -26.54 22.07
N SER A 6 -19.61 -27.71 22.23
CA SER A 6 -18.49 -27.88 23.18
C SER A 6 -17.20 -27.20 22.72
N ARG A 7 -17.14 -26.75 21.47
CA ARG A 7 -16.02 -26.04 20.86
C ARG A 7 -16.33 -24.56 20.58
N GLU A 8 -17.37 -24.04 21.20
CA GLU A 8 -17.68 -22.60 21.12
C GLU A 8 -16.51 -21.78 21.63
N LEU A 9 -16.23 -20.68 20.96
CA LEU A 9 -15.22 -19.70 21.36
C LEU A 9 -15.69 -18.29 20.98
N ALA A 10 -15.18 -17.28 21.67
CA ALA A 10 -15.35 -15.89 21.31
C ALA A 10 -13.96 -15.28 21.05
N THR A 11 -13.78 -14.67 19.89
CA THR A 11 -12.47 -14.13 19.51
C THR A 11 -12.08 -12.90 20.34
N CYS A 12 -13.05 -12.28 21.03
CA CYS A 12 -12.81 -11.17 21.95
C CYS A 12 -12.41 -11.63 23.37
N ASP A 13 -12.43 -12.91 23.67
CA ASP A 13 -12.04 -13.43 24.99
C ASP A 13 -10.51 -13.41 25.16
N PRO A 14 -10.00 -13.06 26.35
CA PRO A 14 -8.57 -13.06 26.65
C PRO A 14 -7.89 -14.42 26.39
N ASP A 15 -8.58 -15.53 26.64
CA ASP A 15 -8.08 -16.89 26.39
C ASP A 15 -7.88 -17.17 24.88
N TYR A 16 -8.62 -16.47 24.02
CA TYR A 16 -8.43 -16.54 22.59
C TYR A 16 -7.29 -15.62 22.15
N TYR A 17 -7.42 -14.29 22.38
CA TYR A 17 -6.48 -13.33 21.84
C TYR A 17 -5.09 -13.36 22.49
N LYS A 18 -4.92 -14.02 23.64
CA LYS A 18 -3.62 -14.35 24.20
C LYS A 18 -2.67 -14.94 23.16
N TRP A 19 -3.18 -15.82 22.32
CA TRP A 19 -2.36 -16.54 21.37
C TRP A 19 -1.99 -15.71 20.15
N GLU A 20 -2.85 -14.81 19.72
CA GLU A 20 -2.47 -13.87 18.66
C GLU A 20 -1.51 -12.78 19.17
N GLN A 21 -1.64 -12.36 20.43
CA GLN A 21 -0.64 -11.52 21.08
C GLN A 21 0.71 -12.24 21.15
N TRP A 22 0.73 -13.51 21.56
CA TRP A 22 1.91 -14.33 21.55
C TRP A 22 2.51 -14.47 20.14
N MET A 23 1.69 -14.72 19.14
CA MET A 23 2.15 -14.77 17.73
C MET A 23 2.75 -13.43 17.30
N PHE A 24 2.10 -12.33 17.62
CA PHE A 24 2.59 -10.99 17.29
C PHE A 24 3.96 -10.70 17.92
N THR A 25 4.19 -11.09 19.19
CA THR A 25 5.52 -10.91 19.80
C THR A 25 6.61 -11.67 19.03
N ARG A 26 6.30 -12.86 18.51
CA ARG A 26 7.23 -13.65 17.66
C ARG A 26 7.45 -13.01 16.31
N LEU A 27 6.40 -12.45 15.71
CA LEU A 27 6.51 -11.71 14.45
C LEU A 27 7.35 -10.43 14.64
N PHE A 28 7.19 -9.75 15.77
CA PHE A 28 7.99 -8.58 16.12
C PHE A 28 9.47 -8.92 16.32
N GLU A 29 9.79 -9.97 17.06
CA GLU A 29 11.16 -10.47 17.24
C GLU A 29 11.84 -10.83 15.92
N LYS A 30 11.07 -11.29 14.93
CA LYS A 30 11.55 -11.63 13.58
C LYS A 30 11.59 -10.43 12.62
N GLY A 31 11.13 -9.26 13.05
CA GLY A 31 11.03 -8.07 12.21
C GLY A 31 9.91 -8.11 11.15
N ILE A 32 9.00 -9.09 11.23
CA ILE A 32 7.81 -9.18 10.37
C ILE A 32 6.75 -8.17 10.84
N ALA A 33 6.56 -8.03 12.16
CA ALA A 33 5.82 -6.91 12.73
C ALA A 33 6.77 -5.75 13.00
N TYR A 34 6.37 -4.53 12.65
CA TYR A 34 7.17 -3.34 12.85
C TYR A 34 6.29 -2.10 13.03
N ARG A 35 6.86 -1.06 13.63
CA ARG A 35 6.21 0.24 13.79
C ARG A 35 6.88 1.25 12.87
N SER A 36 6.08 2.01 12.15
CA SER A 36 6.56 3.08 11.27
C SER A 36 5.54 4.20 11.20
N ASP A 37 6.02 5.40 10.91
CA ASP A 37 5.16 6.51 10.59
C ASP A 37 4.46 6.27 9.24
N ALA A 38 3.16 6.53 9.21
CA ALA A 38 2.35 6.42 8.02
C ALA A 38 1.41 7.62 7.89
N ILE A 39 1.18 8.04 6.66
CA ILE A 39 0.17 9.05 6.36
C ILE A 39 -1.19 8.35 6.39
N VAL A 40 -2.03 8.77 7.32
CA VAL A 40 -3.36 8.20 7.56
C VAL A 40 -4.45 9.24 7.34
N ASN A 41 -5.67 8.77 7.05
CA ASN A 41 -6.86 9.61 6.99
C ASN A 41 -7.37 9.84 8.41
N TRP A 42 -7.14 11.01 8.96
CA TRP A 42 -7.56 11.38 10.31
C TRP A 42 -8.89 12.15 10.27
N ASP A 43 -9.87 11.66 11.01
CA ASP A 43 -11.09 12.39 11.25
C ASP A 43 -10.93 13.26 12.51
N PRO A 44 -10.93 14.60 12.39
CA PRO A 44 -10.69 15.49 13.53
C PRO A 44 -11.89 15.59 14.49
N VAL A 45 -13.06 15.15 14.08
CA VAL A 45 -14.28 15.12 14.92
C VAL A 45 -14.37 13.82 15.70
N GLU A 46 -14.13 12.68 15.03
CA GLU A 46 -14.12 11.38 15.68
C GLU A 46 -12.79 11.05 16.36
N ASN A 47 -11.73 11.85 16.13
CA ASN A 47 -10.37 11.65 16.63
C ASN A 47 -9.85 10.22 16.39
N THR A 48 -10.05 9.73 15.18
CA THR A 48 -9.66 8.38 14.80
C THR A 48 -9.14 8.33 13.36
N VAL A 49 -8.34 7.30 13.09
CA VAL A 49 -7.92 6.97 11.73
C VAL A 49 -9.05 6.23 11.02
N LEU A 50 -9.35 6.66 9.80
CA LEU A 50 -10.32 6.03 8.92
C LEU A 50 -9.63 5.22 7.82
N ALA A 51 -10.17 4.05 7.52
CA ALA A 51 -9.81 3.32 6.31
C ALA A 51 -10.24 4.11 5.05
N ASN A 52 -9.61 3.83 3.90
CA ASN A 52 -9.91 4.57 2.67
C ASN A 52 -11.39 4.46 2.28
N GLU A 53 -12.02 3.31 2.52
CA GLU A 53 -13.44 3.03 2.24
C GLU A 53 -14.40 3.84 3.13
N GLN A 54 -13.89 4.42 4.21
CA GLN A 54 -14.65 5.26 5.15
C GLN A 54 -14.52 6.76 4.85
N VAL A 55 -13.82 7.11 3.78
CA VAL A 55 -13.67 8.49 3.31
C VAL A 55 -14.47 8.67 2.03
N ILE A 56 -15.50 9.53 2.08
CA ILE A 56 -16.38 9.81 0.96
C ILE A 56 -16.22 11.30 0.59
N ASP A 57 -15.79 11.58 -0.62
CA ASP A 57 -15.54 12.95 -1.13
C ASP A 57 -14.66 13.79 -0.18
N GLY A 58 -13.60 13.17 0.37
CA GLY A 58 -12.66 13.81 1.30
C GLY A 58 -13.22 14.08 2.70
N LYS A 59 -14.33 13.43 3.06
CA LYS A 59 -15.00 13.57 4.36
C LYS A 59 -15.17 12.22 5.05
N GLY A 60 -15.12 12.23 6.36
CA GLY A 60 -15.47 11.07 7.16
C GLY A 60 -16.93 10.64 6.93
N TRP A 61 -17.14 9.38 6.63
CA TRP A 61 -18.46 8.80 6.27
C TRP A 61 -19.54 8.98 7.33
N ARG A 62 -19.12 9.08 8.60
CA ARG A 62 -20.03 9.24 9.74
C ARG A 62 -20.09 10.69 10.24
N SER A 63 -18.92 11.31 10.44
CA SER A 63 -18.82 12.65 10.98
C SER A 63 -19.21 13.75 9.98
N GLY A 64 -18.97 13.48 8.67
CA GLY A 64 -19.05 14.49 7.62
C GLY A 64 -17.93 15.54 7.69
N ALA A 65 -16.98 15.40 8.62
CA ALA A 65 -15.83 16.30 8.75
C ALA A 65 -14.85 16.10 7.59
N THR A 66 -14.19 17.17 7.17
CA THR A 66 -13.09 17.08 6.23
C THR A 66 -11.94 16.32 6.88
N ILE A 67 -11.45 15.30 6.19
CA ILE A 67 -10.36 14.45 6.65
C ILE A 67 -9.04 15.22 6.57
N GLU A 68 -8.23 15.06 7.60
CA GLU A 68 -6.84 15.54 7.64
C GLU A 68 -5.89 14.39 7.34
N ARG A 69 -4.88 14.64 6.53
CA ARG A 69 -3.76 13.70 6.37
C ARG A 69 -2.76 13.94 7.48
N ARG A 70 -2.58 12.95 8.35
CA ARG A 70 -1.63 13.03 9.46
C ARG A 70 -0.58 11.94 9.33
N ASN A 71 0.66 12.30 9.60
CA ASN A 71 1.71 11.33 9.78
C ASN A 71 1.67 10.84 11.23
N MET A 72 1.43 9.55 11.42
CA MET A 72 1.28 8.94 12.74
C MET A 72 1.99 7.59 12.80
N PRO A 73 2.61 7.24 13.94
CA PRO A 73 3.18 5.90 14.11
C PRO A 73 2.07 4.85 14.10
N GLN A 74 2.26 3.81 13.30
CA GLN A 74 1.33 2.72 13.09
C GLN A 74 2.07 1.38 13.09
N TRP A 75 1.36 0.31 13.45
CA TRP A 75 1.90 -1.06 13.39
C TRP A 75 1.52 -1.73 12.08
N PHE A 76 2.50 -2.42 11.50
CA PHE A 76 2.38 -3.13 10.24
C PHE A 76 2.88 -4.56 10.35
N LEU A 77 2.32 -5.43 9.50
CA LEU A 77 2.89 -6.75 9.21
C LEU A 77 3.40 -6.77 7.76
N ARG A 78 4.62 -7.28 7.54
CA ARG A 78 5.30 -7.36 6.23
C ARG A 78 4.68 -8.44 5.34
N ILE A 79 3.41 -8.32 5.00
CA ILE A 79 2.75 -9.22 4.06
C ILE A 79 3.39 -9.14 2.67
N THR A 80 4.01 -8.01 2.33
CA THR A 80 4.66 -7.81 1.03
C THR A 80 5.86 -8.73 0.83
N ASP A 81 6.56 -9.11 1.89
CA ASP A 81 7.68 -10.05 1.81
C ASP A 81 7.24 -11.46 1.37
N TYR A 82 5.95 -11.75 1.46
CA TYR A 82 5.33 -13.04 1.14
C TYR A 82 4.54 -13.02 -0.18
N CYS A 83 4.61 -11.95 -0.96
CA CYS A 83 3.82 -11.80 -2.18
C CYS A 83 4.00 -12.97 -3.17
N GLU A 84 5.24 -13.39 -3.44
CA GLU A 84 5.50 -14.51 -4.34
C GLU A 84 4.92 -15.83 -3.81
N GLU A 85 5.16 -16.15 -2.54
CA GLU A 85 4.59 -17.36 -1.94
C GLU A 85 3.06 -17.34 -1.90
N LEU A 86 2.46 -16.15 -1.70
CA LEU A 86 1.01 -15.98 -1.76
C LEU A 86 0.46 -16.15 -3.18
N LEU A 87 1.21 -15.76 -4.20
CA LEU A 87 0.83 -15.96 -5.60
C LEU A 87 0.98 -17.42 -6.03
N GLU A 88 2.14 -18.03 -5.81
CA GLU A 88 2.43 -19.42 -6.12
C GLU A 88 1.46 -20.37 -5.43
N GLY A 89 1.19 -20.15 -4.15
CA GLY A 89 0.26 -20.97 -3.39
C GLY A 89 -1.20 -20.93 -3.86
N LEU A 90 -1.59 -19.99 -4.75
CA LEU A 90 -2.92 -19.98 -5.34
C LEU A 90 -3.12 -21.12 -6.34
N ASP A 91 -2.05 -21.59 -6.97
CA ASP A 91 -2.12 -22.63 -8.00
C ASP A 91 -2.48 -23.99 -7.38
N ASP A 92 -2.06 -24.21 -6.14
CA ASP A 92 -2.32 -25.45 -5.39
C ASP A 92 -3.70 -25.50 -4.73
N LEU A 93 -4.44 -24.37 -4.71
CA LEU A 93 -5.76 -24.29 -4.06
C LEU A 93 -6.89 -24.71 -5.01
N ASP A 94 -7.77 -25.61 -4.52
CA ASP A 94 -9.04 -25.95 -5.20
C ASP A 94 -10.13 -24.92 -4.85
N TRP A 95 -9.84 -23.66 -5.17
CA TRP A 95 -10.75 -22.54 -4.94
C TRP A 95 -11.40 -22.07 -6.25
N PRO A 96 -12.57 -21.41 -6.18
CA PRO A 96 -13.17 -20.78 -7.36
C PRO A 96 -12.19 -19.84 -8.05
N GLU A 97 -12.08 -19.96 -9.38
CA GLU A 97 -11.12 -19.17 -10.17
C GLU A 97 -11.29 -17.66 -9.98
N GLN A 98 -12.54 -17.21 -9.81
CA GLN A 98 -12.82 -15.80 -9.51
C GLN A 98 -12.08 -15.30 -8.26
N VAL A 99 -12.03 -16.11 -7.18
CA VAL A 99 -11.33 -15.76 -5.94
C VAL A 99 -9.82 -15.67 -6.17
N LYS A 100 -9.27 -16.63 -6.92
CA LYS A 100 -7.83 -16.64 -7.26
C LYS A 100 -7.45 -15.41 -8.09
N VAL A 101 -8.24 -15.09 -9.11
CA VAL A 101 -8.05 -13.90 -9.96
C VAL A 101 -8.13 -12.61 -9.12
N MET A 102 -9.10 -12.50 -8.21
CA MET A 102 -9.20 -11.35 -7.32
C MET A 102 -7.96 -11.19 -6.44
N GLN A 103 -7.41 -12.28 -5.88
CA GLN A 103 -6.19 -12.21 -5.08
C GLN A 103 -4.95 -11.86 -5.92
N ARG A 104 -4.79 -12.48 -7.11
CA ARG A 104 -3.70 -12.12 -8.03
C ARG A 104 -3.73 -10.64 -8.39
N ASN A 105 -4.91 -10.13 -8.75
CA ASN A 105 -5.09 -8.72 -9.07
C ASN A 105 -4.84 -7.80 -7.87
N TRP A 106 -5.22 -8.22 -6.66
CA TRP A 106 -5.01 -7.44 -5.45
C TRP A 106 -3.53 -7.37 -5.05
N ILE A 107 -2.82 -8.49 -5.11
CA ILE A 107 -1.37 -8.52 -4.91
C ILE A 107 -0.69 -7.68 -6.00
N GLY A 108 -1.18 -7.78 -7.24
CA GLY A 108 -0.80 -6.88 -8.33
C GLY A 108 0.69 -6.93 -8.64
N ARG A 109 1.23 -8.14 -8.85
CA ARG A 109 2.61 -8.35 -9.28
C ARG A 109 2.83 -7.75 -10.67
N SER A 110 3.81 -6.90 -10.80
CA SER A 110 4.21 -6.30 -12.07
C SER A 110 5.72 -6.37 -12.25
N GLU A 111 6.17 -6.79 -13.42
CA GLU A 111 7.57 -6.73 -13.81
C GLU A 111 7.80 -5.49 -14.67
N GLY A 112 8.86 -4.76 -14.35
CA GLY A 112 9.19 -3.55 -15.06
C GLY A 112 10.63 -3.13 -14.82
N TYR A 113 10.90 -1.87 -15.09
CA TYR A 113 12.23 -1.30 -14.95
C TYR A 113 12.15 0.01 -14.15
N GLU A 114 13.06 0.17 -13.21
CA GLU A 114 13.41 1.46 -12.63
C GLU A 114 14.45 2.12 -13.54
N ILE A 115 14.12 3.29 -14.07
CA ILE A 115 14.92 4.03 -15.05
C ILE A 115 15.34 5.35 -14.43
N GLU A 116 16.64 5.66 -14.51
CA GLU A 116 17.23 6.87 -13.95
C GLU A 116 17.18 8.02 -14.96
N PHE A 117 16.50 9.11 -14.58
CA PHE A 117 16.47 10.37 -15.31
C PHE A 117 17.35 11.39 -14.61
N GLN A 118 18.40 11.83 -15.26
CA GLN A 118 19.32 12.84 -14.70
C GLN A 118 18.67 14.23 -14.70
N ILE A 119 18.87 15.00 -13.63
CA ILE A 119 18.44 16.39 -13.49
C ILE A 119 19.67 17.26 -13.32
N PRO A 120 20.28 17.73 -14.43
CA PRO A 120 21.57 18.45 -14.36
C PRO A 120 21.54 19.71 -13.52
N ASN A 121 20.39 20.41 -13.51
CA ASN A 121 20.21 21.64 -12.72
C ASN A 121 20.33 21.46 -11.21
N LEU A 122 20.05 20.23 -10.71
CA LEU A 122 20.09 19.90 -9.29
C LEU A 122 21.24 18.94 -8.92
N ASP A 123 22.07 18.57 -9.91
CA ASP A 123 23.15 17.57 -9.74
C ASP A 123 22.63 16.26 -9.06
N THR A 124 21.45 15.80 -9.49
CA THR A 124 20.77 14.63 -8.95
C THR A 124 20.05 13.85 -10.05
N SER A 125 19.47 12.70 -9.69
CA SER A 125 18.60 11.92 -10.58
C SER A 125 17.27 11.60 -9.92
N VAL A 126 16.30 11.23 -10.73
CA VAL A 126 15.00 10.71 -10.32
C VAL A 126 14.79 9.35 -10.96
N SER A 127 14.49 8.35 -10.15
CA SER A 127 14.18 7.01 -10.62
C SER A 127 12.68 6.88 -10.91
N VAL A 128 12.33 6.35 -12.06
CA VAL A 128 10.94 6.14 -12.52
C VAL A 128 10.71 4.66 -12.75
N TYR A 129 9.68 4.10 -12.11
CA TYR A 129 9.24 2.74 -12.43
C TYR A 129 8.27 2.73 -13.60
N THR A 130 8.55 1.87 -14.58
CA THR A 130 7.64 1.65 -15.72
C THR A 130 7.59 0.18 -16.14
N THR A 131 6.43 -0.26 -16.56
CA THR A 131 6.20 -1.52 -17.26
C THR A 131 6.19 -1.33 -18.79
N ARG A 132 6.31 -0.09 -19.26
CA ARG A 132 6.16 0.33 -20.65
C ARG A 132 7.41 1.02 -21.19
N THR A 133 8.55 0.30 -21.18
CA THR A 133 9.81 0.79 -21.77
C THR A 133 9.71 1.05 -23.26
N ASP A 134 8.78 0.35 -23.96
CA ASP A 134 8.42 0.57 -25.35
C ASP A 134 7.94 1.98 -25.68
N THR A 135 7.42 2.69 -24.68
CA THR A 135 6.92 4.08 -24.84
C THR A 135 7.93 5.15 -24.48
N LEU A 136 9.15 4.80 -24.05
CA LEU A 136 10.13 5.73 -23.49
C LEU A 136 10.55 6.85 -24.45
N PHE A 137 10.62 6.59 -25.76
CA PHE A 137 10.85 7.62 -26.76
C PHE A 137 9.72 8.65 -26.85
N GLY A 138 8.52 8.30 -26.36
CA GLY A 138 7.34 9.18 -26.29
C GLY A 138 7.18 9.88 -24.95
N ALA A 139 8.14 9.76 -24.02
CA ALA A 139 8.12 10.47 -22.77
C ALA A 139 8.40 11.95 -22.98
N THR A 140 7.43 12.81 -22.67
CA THR A 140 7.51 14.25 -22.96
C THR A 140 7.55 15.12 -21.70
N TYR A 141 7.32 14.54 -20.52
CA TYR A 141 7.55 15.19 -19.23
C TYR A 141 7.71 14.14 -18.13
N LEU A 142 8.30 14.52 -16.99
CA LEU A 142 8.24 13.75 -15.75
C LEU A 142 7.24 14.39 -14.81
N ALA A 143 6.54 13.57 -14.02
CA ALA A 143 5.70 14.06 -12.94
C ALA A 143 6.11 13.42 -11.60
N LEU A 144 6.28 14.26 -10.57
CA LEU A 144 6.64 13.88 -9.21
C LEU A 144 5.42 13.98 -8.29
N ALA A 145 5.34 13.11 -7.33
CA ALA A 145 4.34 13.18 -6.26
C ALA A 145 4.49 14.49 -5.47
N PRO A 146 3.41 15.08 -4.96
CA PRO A 146 3.49 16.27 -4.09
C PRO A 146 4.40 16.05 -2.87
N GLU A 147 4.43 14.83 -2.34
CA GLU A 147 5.26 14.44 -1.18
C GLU A 147 6.72 14.13 -1.52
N HIS A 148 7.09 14.16 -2.80
CA HIS A 148 8.47 13.86 -3.22
C HIS A 148 9.48 14.84 -2.62
N PRO A 149 10.66 14.40 -2.10
CA PRO A 149 11.63 15.26 -1.42
C PRO A 149 12.04 16.49 -2.23
N ILE A 150 12.28 16.35 -3.54
CA ILE A 150 12.61 17.45 -4.44
C ILE A 150 11.49 18.50 -4.47
N VAL A 151 10.22 18.07 -4.52
CA VAL A 151 9.07 18.97 -4.54
C VAL A 151 8.94 19.73 -3.23
N GLN A 152 9.13 19.05 -2.09
CA GLN A 152 9.10 19.64 -0.76
C GLN A 152 10.20 20.72 -0.59
N GLU A 153 11.39 20.46 -1.11
CA GLU A 153 12.50 21.43 -1.07
C GLU A 153 12.20 22.68 -1.92
N ILE A 154 11.68 22.50 -3.13
CA ILE A 154 11.32 23.62 -4.02
C ILE A 154 10.20 24.46 -3.41
N ALA A 155 9.22 23.86 -2.77
CA ALA A 155 8.10 24.55 -2.14
C ALA A 155 8.52 25.54 -1.04
N ILE A 156 9.75 25.44 -0.50
CA ILE A 156 10.29 26.42 0.46
C ILE A 156 10.52 27.79 -0.19
N SER A 157 10.84 27.81 -1.48
CA SER A 157 11.21 29.03 -2.21
C SER A 157 10.27 29.41 -3.35
N ASP A 158 9.40 28.49 -3.79
CA ASP A 158 8.42 28.73 -4.86
C ASP A 158 6.99 28.73 -4.31
N GLU A 159 6.35 29.91 -4.33
CA GLU A 159 4.99 30.12 -3.81
C GLU A 159 3.93 29.31 -4.57
N ASN A 160 4.09 29.10 -5.89
CA ASN A 160 3.13 28.34 -6.68
C ASN A 160 3.17 26.85 -6.29
N VAL A 161 4.38 26.30 -6.12
CA VAL A 161 4.55 24.92 -5.67
C VAL A 161 4.02 24.77 -4.24
N HIS A 162 4.34 25.73 -3.34
CA HIS A 162 3.82 25.74 -1.97
C HIS A 162 2.28 25.71 -1.93
N ASN A 163 1.62 26.60 -2.67
CA ASN A 163 0.16 26.67 -2.73
C ASN A 163 -0.45 25.39 -3.29
N PHE A 164 0.18 24.80 -4.31
CA PHE A 164 -0.27 23.52 -4.87
C PHE A 164 -0.18 22.38 -3.83
N LEU A 165 0.87 22.34 -3.01
CA LEU A 165 0.99 21.35 -1.94
C LEU A 165 -0.11 21.52 -0.88
N GLU A 166 -0.42 22.77 -0.48
CA GLU A 166 -1.52 23.02 0.46
C GLU A 166 -2.88 22.56 -0.10
N ASP A 167 -3.14 22.83 -1.39
CA ASP A 167 -4.37 22.39 -2.05
C ASP A 167 -4.49 20.87 -2.16
N THR A 168 -3.37 20.15 -2.28
CA THR A 168 -3.38 18.68 -2.40
C THR A 168 -3.46 17.95 -1.05
N LYS A 169 -3.12 18.59 0.07
CA LYS A 169 -3.15 17.97 1.41
C LYS A 169 -4.50 17.39 1.81
N SER A 170 -5.59 17.95 1.33
CA SER A 170 -6.96 17.52 1.65
C SER A 170 -7.54 16.51 0.65
N GLN A 171 -6.79 16.10 -0.37
CA GLN A 171 -7.31 15.23 -1.42
C GLN A 171 -7.21 13.76 -1.03
N ALA A 172 -8.24 12.97 -1.44
CA ALA A 172 -8.28 11.54 -1.17
C ALA A 172 -7.14 10.78 -1.88
N VAL A 173 -6.61 9.75 -1.23
CA VAL A 173 -5.41 9.00 -1.67
C VAL A 173 -5.74 7.70 -2.40
N SER A 174 -7.03 7.33 -2.55
CA SER A 174 -7.38 6.08 -3.22
C SER A 174 -7.19 6.18 -4.75
N GLU A 175 -6.68 5.11 -5.37
CA GLU A 175 -6.53 5.03 -6.83
C GLU A 175 -7.85 5.37 -7.56
N GLU A 176 -8.98 4.90 -7.03
CA GLU A 176 -10.31 5.12 -7.59
C GLU A 176 -10.75 6.60 -7.55
N ALA A 177 -10.37 7.32 -6.48
CA ALA A 177 -10.59 8.76 -6.37
C ALA A 177 -9.68 9.53 -7.32
N LEU A 178 -8.43 9.10 -7.49
CA LEU A 178 -7.47 9.70 -8.41
C LEU A 178 -7.89 9.54 -9.89
N GLU A 179 -8.51 8.43 -10.27
CA GLU A 179 -9.02 8.23 -11.64
C GLU A 179 -10.09 9.27 -12.01
N LYS A 180 -10.99 9.57 -11.09
CA LYS A 180 -12.14 10.46 -11.30
C LYS A 180 -11.81 11.95 -11.07
N MET A 181 -10.70 12.25 -10.44
CA MET A 181 -10.31 13.59 -10.05
C MET A 181 -9.76 14.39 -11.23
N GLU A 182 -10.00 15.70 -11.23
CA GLU A 182 -9.36 16.63 -12.18
C GLU A 182 -7.83 16.61 -12.00
N LYS A 183 -7.11 16.33 -13.09
CA LYS A 183 -5.64 16.29 -13.09
C LYS A 183 -5.09 17.72 -13.00
N LYS A 184 -4.30 17.99 -11.94
CA LYS A 184 -3.67 19.30 -11.68
C LYS A 184 -2.18 19.10 -11.39
N GLY A 185 -1.39 20.11 -11.75
CA GLY A 185 0.04 20.12 -11.46
C GLY A 185 0.67 21.49 -11.65
N VAL A 186 1.94 21.59 -11.26
CA VAL A 186 2.76 22.79 -11.37
C VAL A 186 4.13 22.41 -11.94
N ALA A 187 4.64 23.17 -12.91
CA ALA A 187 5.99 23.01 -13.44
C ALA A 187 7.03 23.38 -12.39
N LEU A 188 8.08 22.57 -12.25
CA LEU A 188 9.13 22.79 -11.27
C LEU A 188 10.29 23.68 -11.77
N GLY A 189 10.24 24.13 -13.04
CA GLY A 189 11.17 25.10 -13.60
C GLY A 189 12.53 24.54 -14.04
N PHE A 190 12.68 23.20 -14.12
CA PHE A 190 13.86 22.52 -14.62
C PHE A 190 13.49 21.31 -15.46
N ASN A 191 14.50 20.75 -16.16
CA ASN A 191 14.33 19.60 -17.05
C ASN A 191 15.09 18.39 -16.51
N ALA A 192 14.62 17.19 -16.90
CA ALA A 192 15.34 15.94 -16.77
C ALA A 192 15.75 15.43 -18.16
N ILE A 193 16.80 14.61 -18.21
CA ILE A 193 17.30 14.01 -19.45
C ILE A 193 16.70 12.62 -19.61
N ASN A 194 15.99 12.39 -20.72
CA ASN A 194 15.50 11.08 -21.10
C ASN A 194 16.71 10.19 -21.49
N PRO A 195 16.96 9.08 -20.77
CA PRO A 195 18.19 8.29 -20.98
C PRO A 195 18.25 7.57 -22.33
N ILE A 196 17.11 7.35 -23.00
CA ILE A 196 17.10 6.59 -24.27
C ILE A 196 17.53 7.43 -25.49
N ASN A 197 17.21 8.75 -25.50
CA ASN A 197 17.47 9.63 -26.65
C ASN A 197 18.22 10.92 -26.28
N GLY A 198 18.47 11.18 -24.99
CA GLY A 198 19.18 12.36 -24.51
C GLY A 198 18.35 13.66 -24.57
N GLU A 199 17.06 13.61 -24.85
CA GLU A 199 16.20 14.78 -24.89
C GLU A 199 15.92 15.33 -23.49
N GLU A 200 15.88 16.66 -23.40
CA GLU A 200 15.45 17.35 -22.17
C GLU A 200 13.94 17.44 -22.12
N ILE A 201 13.35 16.93 -21.04
CA ILE A 201 11.91 16.95 -20.79
C ILE A 201 11.60 17.69 -19.47
N PRO A 202 10.54 18.54 -19.42
CA PRO A 202 10.20 19.31 -18.22
C PRO A 202 9.75 18.42 -17.07
N VAL A 203 10.08 18.84 -15.83
CA VAL A 203 9.66 18.17 -14.61
C VAL A 203 8.51 18.93 -13.96
N TRP A 204 7.47 18.23 -13.60
CA TRP A 204 6.25 18.74 -12.96
C TRP A 204 6.01 18.06 -11.62
N THR A 205 5.25 18.68 -10.73
CA THR A 205 4.54 17.96 -9.66
C THR A 205 3.07 17.85 -10.05
N ALA A 206 2.46 16.71 -9.76
CA ALA A 206 1.07 16.43 -10.17
C ALA A 206 0.30 15.66 -9.10
N ASN A 207 -0.99 16.00 -8.93
CA ASN A 207 -1.85 15.46 -7.88
C ASN A 207 -2.27 14.00 -8.08
N PHE A 208 -1.98 13.39 -9.22
CA PHE A 208 -2.29 12.01 -9.55
C PHE A 208 -1.08 11.07 -9.43
N VAL A 209 0.08 11.58 -9.03
CA VAL A 209 1.27 10.78 -8.75
C VAL A 209 1.30 10.44 -7.26
N LEU A 210 1.45 9.16 -6.94
CA LEU A 210 1.47 8.68 -5.56
C LEU A 210 2.89 8.37 -5.10
N MET A 211 3.30 8.90 -3.95
CA MET A 211 4.57 8.57 -3.31
C MET A 211 4.65 7.10 -2.88
N THR A 212 3.49 6.48 -2.64
CA THR A 212 3.39 5.09 -2.16
C THR A 212 3.43 4.04 -3.27
N TYR A 213 3.48 4.43 -4.54
CA TYR A 213 3.59 3.51 -5.68
C TYR A 213 4.85 3.77 -6.49
N GLY A 214 5.67 2.75 -6.67
CA GLY A 214 6.97 2.88 -7.33
C GLY A 214 7.91 3.80 -6.55
N THR A 215 8.47 4.78 -7.25
CA THR A 215 9.47 5.72 -6.74
C THR A 215 8.90 7.10 -6.37
N GLY A 216 7.57 7.29 -6.44
CA GLY A 216 6.93 8.60 -6.29
C GLY A 216 7.13 9.51 -7.49
N SER A 217 7.55 8.95 -8.62
CA SER A 217 7.77 9.65 -9.90
C SER A 217 7.31 8.78 -11.07
N ILE A 218 6.83 9.43 -12.11
CA ILE A 218 6.41 8.78 -13.35
C ILE A 218 7.02 9.46 -14.57
N MET A 219 7.37 8.67 -15.57
CA MET A 219 7.54 9.19 -16.93
C MET A 219 6.17 9.29 -17.57
N SER A 220 5.88 10.43 -18.15
CA SER A 220 4.58 10.67 -18.77
C SER A 220 4.66 10.55 -20.27
N VAL A 221 3.77 9.74 -20.81
CA VAL A 221 3.72 9.36 -22.23
C VAL A 221 2.35 9.72 -22.84
N PRO A 222 2.05 10.99 -23.10
CA PRO A 222 0.71 11.47 -23.44
C PRO A 222 0.07 10.79 -24.65
N ALA A 223 0.86 10.31 -25.59
CA ALA A 223 0.34 9.59 -26.76
C ALA A 223 -0.15 8.15 -26.40
N HIS A 224 0.23 7.60 -25.22
CA HIS A 224 0.03 6.18 -24.87
C HIS A 224 -0.53 5.94 -23.47
N ASP A 225 -0.82 6.98 -22.70
CA ASP A 225 -1.55 6.95 -21.41
C ASP A 225 -2.59 8.08 -21.40
N GLN A 226 -3.86 7.73 -21.15
CA GLN A 226 -4.95 8.71 -21.23
C GLN A 226 -4.88 9.76 -20.12
N ARG A 227 -4.35 9.42 -18.92
CA ARG A 227 -4.18 10.40 -17.84
C ARG A 227 -3.12 11.43 -18.19
N ASP A 228 -2.03 10.97 -18.78
CA ASP A 228 -0.94 11.83 -19.26
C ASP A 228 -1.41 12.69 -20.44
N HIS A 229 -2.26 12.14 -21.33
CA HIS A 229 -2.85 12.86 -22.45
C HIS A 229 -3.73 14.01 -21.98
N ASP A 230 -4.65 13.75 -21.05
CA ASP A 230 -5.56 14.76 -20.49
C ASP A 230 -4.77 15.88 -19.81
N PHE A 231 -3.71 15.52 -19.08
CA PHE A 231 -2.82 16.49 -18.45
C PHE A 231 -2.04 17.30 -19.48
N ALA A 232 -1.46 16.65 -20.48
CA ALA A 232 -0.72 17.33 -21.56
C ALA A 232 -1.60 18.30 -22.34
N LYS A 233 -2.84 17.91 -22.66
CA LYS A 233 -3.83 18.81 -23.31
C LYS A 233 -4.16 20.02 -22.45
N LYS A 234 -4.30 19.84 -21.14
CA LYS A 234 -4.63 20.95 -20.22
C LYS A 234 -3.50 21.96 -20.08
N TYR A 235 -2.25 21.51 -20.08
CA TYR A 235 -1.08 22.35 -19.85
C TYR A 235 -0.27 22.66 -21.12
N ASP A 236 -0.82 22.35 -22.31
CA ASP A 236 -0.20 22.57 -23.62
C ASP A 236 1.18 21.93 -23.74
N LEU A 237 1.32 20.68 -23.20
CA LEU A 237 2.53 19.89 -23.29
C LEU A 237 2.57 19.07 -24.59
N THR A 238 3.76 18.71 -25.02
CA THR A 238 3.97 17.92 -26.24
C THR A 238 3.34 16.53 -26.12
N ILE A 239 2.63 16.09 -27.17
CA ILE A 239 2.16 14.72 -27.36
C ILE A 239 3.00 14.12 -28.48
N HIS A 240 3.87 13.15 -28.15
CA HIS A 240 4.79 12.53 -29.11
C HIS A 240 4.44 11.05 -29.29
N PRO A 241 3.77 10.66 -30.40
CA PRO A 241 3.37 9.28 -30.62
C PRO A 241 4.54 8.41 -31.11
N VAL A 242 4.66 7.22 -30.47
CA VAL A 242 5.74 6.25 -30.79
C VAL A 242 5.22 4.83 -31.01
N ILE A 243 3.94 4.57 -30.82
CA ILE A 243 3.29 3.30 -31.15
C ILE A 243 2.04 3.57 -32.00
N LYS A 244 1.89 2.84 -33.07
CA LYS A 244 0.74 2.91 -33.97
C LYS A 244 0.05 1.56 -34.11
N PRO A 245 -1.26 1.53 -34.46
CA PRO A 245 -1.97 0.28 -34.71
C PRO A 245 -1.29 -0.62 -35.73
N THR A 246 -1.42 -1.92 -35.57
CA THR A 246 -0.86 -2.94 -36.47
C THR A 246 -1.61 -3.05 -37.80
N GLU A 247 -2.90 -2.72 -37.84
CA GLU A 247 -3.72 -2.78 -39.03
C GLU A 247 -3.43 -1.62 -39.99
N LYS A 248 -3.17 -1.91 -41.24
CA LYS A 248 -2.74 -0.94 -42.27
C LYS A 248 -3.74 0.19 -42.51
N ASP A 249 -5.00 0.02 -42.18
CA ASP A 249 -6.09 0.96 -42.48
C ASP A 249 -6.66 1.66 -41.22
N SER A 250 -6.10 1.38 -40.02
CA SER A 250 -6.52 2.05 -38.80
C SER A 250 -5.74 3.34 -38.59
N SER A 251 -6.40 4.48 -38.78
CA SER A 251 -5.86 5.77 -38.36
C SER A 251 -6.29 6.08 -36.94
N HIS A 252 -5.35 6.43 -36.06
CA HIS A 252 -5.62 6.91 -34.71
C HIS A 252 -5.27 8.40 -34.64
N ASP A 253 -6.16 9.20 -34.05
CA ASP A 253 -5.91 10.63 -33.84
C ASP A 253 -5.38 10.88 -32.43
N PHE A 254 -4.06 10.95 -32.30
CA PHE A 254 -3.36 11.19 -31.06
C PHE A 254 -3.64 12.59 -30.43
N ASN A 255 -4.31 13.48 -31.16
CA ASN A 255 -4.74 14.73 -30.57
C ASN A 255 -6.07 14.62 -29.83
N GLU A 256 -6.88 13.62 -30.15
CA GLU A 256 -8.18 13.42 -29.49
C GLU A 256 -8.05 12.48 -28.28
N GLU A 257 -7.32 11.38 -28.44
CA GLU A 257 -7.15 10.39 -27.36
C GLU A 257 -5.80 9.65 -27.43
N ALA A 258 -5.36 9.08 -26.31
CA ALA A 258 -4.17 8.24 -26.26
C ALA A 258 -4.41 6.86 -26.92
N TYR A 259 -3.39 6.32 -27.58
CA TYR A 259 -3.39 4.94 -28.06
C TYR A 259 -2.73 4.02 -27.02
N THR A 260 -3.52 3.26 -26.28
CA THR A 260 -3.07 2.47 -25.14
C THR A 260 -2.76 1.01 -25.45
N GLU A 261 -3.16 0.55 -26.65
CA GLU A 261 -2.99 -0.83 -27.10
C GLU A 261 -1.56 -1.16 -27.56
N GLU A 262 -1.28 -2.45 -27.76
CA GLU A 262 -0.06 -2.89 -28.42
C GLU A 262 -0.07 -2.54 -29.90
N GLY A 263 1.12 -2.29 -30.46
CA GLY A 263 1.23 -1.91 -31.86
C GLY A 263 2.66 -2.00 -32.38
N ILE A 264 2.94 -1.19 -33.41
CA ILE A 264 4.26 -1.14 -34.05
C ILE A 264 4.94 0.19 -33.69
N LEU A 265 6.20 0.12 -33.25
CA LEU A 265 6.99 1.30 -32.94
C LEU A 265 7.28 2.12 -34.22
N PHE A 266 7.26 3.45 -34.04
CA PHE A 266 7.71 4.45 -35.01
C PHE A 266 8.17 5.69 -34.23
N ASN A 267 8.96 6.55 -34.82
CA ASN A 267 9.63 7.65 -34.11
C ASN A 267 10.48 7.16 -32.91
N SER A 268 11.03 5.96 -33.01
CA SER A 268 11.78 5.27 -31.95
C SER A 268 13.15 4.80 -32.45
N GLU A 269 13.74 5.54 -33.40
CA GLU A 269 15.07 5.30 -34.00
C GLU A 269 15.25 3.85 -34.50
N LYS A 270 16.24 3.12 -33.97
CA LYS A 270 16.57 1.74 -34.36
C LYS A 270 15.46 0.72 -34.04
N TYR A 271 14.47 1.12 -33.25
CA TYR A 271 13.34 0.25 -32.87
C TYR A 271 12.11 0.43 -33.77
N ASP A 272 12.17 1.32 -34.77
CA ASP A 272 11.08 1.52 -35.71
C ASP A 272 10.73 0.23 -36.45
N GLY A 273 9.43 -0.10 -36.50
CA GLY A 273 8.93 -1.30 -37.14
C GLY A 273 8.88 -2.56 -36.26
N ILE A 274 9.40 -2.51 -35.03
CA ILE A 274 9.32 -3.62 -34.05
C ILE A 274 7.94 -3.58 -33.37
N ASN A 275 7.42 -4.75 -33.00
CA ASN A 275 6.21 -4.85 -32.17
C ASN A 275 6.51 -4.31 -30.77
N SER A 276 5.57 -3.56 -30.17
CA SER A 276 5.76 -2.92 -28.87
C SER A 276 6.04 -3.93 -27.75
N ALA A 277 5.44 -5.12 -27.78
CA ALA A 277 5.71 -6.17 -26.79
C ALA A 277 7.17 -6.66 -26.86
N ASP A 278 7.72 -6.85 -28.08
CA ASP A 278 9.10 -7.28 -28.29
C ASP A 278 10.11 -6.14 -27.96
N ALA A 279 9.76 -4.89 -28.30
CA ALA A 279 10.59 -3.73 -28.06
C ALA A 279 10.75 -3.43 -26.57
N LYS A 280 9.73 -3.69 -25.78
CA LYS A 280 9.69 -3.46 -24.34
C LYS A 280 10.85 -4.13 -23.61
N ASP A 281 11.07 -5.42 -23.82
CA ASP A 281 12.15 -6.15 -23.18
C ASP A 281 13.52 -5.72 -23.75
N GLN A 282 13.63 -5.53 -25.07
CA GLN A 282 14.87 -5.10 -25.69
C GLN A 282 15.37 -3.73 -25.22
N ILE A 283 14.46 -2.76 -25.07
CA ILE A 283 14.80 -1.41 -24.58
C ILE A 283 15.22 -1.48 -23.10
N GLY A 284 14.46 -2.21 -22.29
CA GLY A 284 14.76 -2.39 -20.87
C GLY A 284 16.11 -3.07 -20.63
N GLU A 285 16.46 -4.09 -21.39
CA GLU A 285 17.74 -4.80 -21.29
C GLU A 285 18.91 -3.91 -21.69
N ILE A 286 18.80 -3.16 -22.79
CA ILE A 286 19.87 -2.23 -23.21
C ILE A 286 20.12 -1.16 -22.18
N LEU A 287 19.07 -0.53 -21.64
CA LEU A 287 19.23 0.47 -20.57
C LEU A 287 19.84 -0.13 -19.29
N SER A 288 19.56 -1.40 -19.01
CA SER A 288 20.17 -2.11 -17.87
C SER A 288 21.66 -2.36 -18.10
N ASP A 289 22.05 -2.75 -19.31
CA ASP A 289 23.46 -2.94 -19.69
C ASP A 289 24.25 -1.61 -19.62
N GLU A 290 23.61 -0.51 -19.93
CA GLU A 290 24.18 0.86 -19.83
C GLU A 290 24.10 1.42 -18.40
N SER A 291 23.60 0.65 -17.43
CA SER A 291 23.40 1.07 -16.03
C SER A 291 22.43 2.25 -15.84
N ALA A 292 21.59 2.51 -16.84
CA ALA A 292 20.53 3.53 -16.80
C ALA A 292 19.19 2.98 -16.32
N ALA A 293 19.04 1.65 -16.22
CA ALA A 293 17.85 1.00 -15.70
C ALA A 293 18.17 -0.26 -14.88
N LYS A 294 17.23 -0.65 -14.05
CA LYS A 294 17.26 -1.90 -13.28
C LYS A 294 15.93 -2.63 -13.42
N LYS A 295 15.97 -3.90 -13.83
CA LYS A 295 14.76 -4.74 -13.83
C LYS A 295 14.31 -5.01 -12.39
N VAL A 296 13.03 -4.75 -12.08
CA VAL A 296 12.46 -4.90 -10.75
C VAL A 296 11.06 -5.52 -10.82
N ILE A 297 10.66 -6.14 -9.73
CA ILE A 297 9.31 -6.63 -9.53
C ILE A 297 8.67 -5.75 -8.46
N ASN A 298 7.54 -5.16 -8.78
CA ASN A 298 6.73 -4.37 -7.86
C ASN A 298 5.39 -5.05 -7.59
N TYR A 299 4.86 -4.78 -6.39
CA TYR A 299 3.54 -5.26 -5.97
C TYR A 299 2.66 -4.07 -5.64
N ARG A 300 1.37 -4.17 -5.98
CA ARG A 300 0.38 -3.19 -5.56
C ARG A 300 -0.01 -3.36 -4.11
N LEU A 301 0.04 -4.60 -3.59
CA LEU A 301 -0.18 -4.91 -2.18
C LEU A 301 0.76 -4.07 -1.30
N ARG A 302 0.23 -3.58 -0.19
CA ARG A 302 0.99 -2.87 0.85
C ARG A 302 1.04 -3.72 2.11
N ASP A 303 2.00 -3.40 2.99
CA ASP A 303 2.06 -4.03 4.29
C ASP A 303 0.76 -3.82 5.05
N TRP A 304 0.36 -4.83 5.78
CA TRP A 304 -0.91 -4.85 6.49
C TRP A 304 -0.84 -3.97 7.73
N LEU A 305 -1.56 -2.84 7.73
CA LEU A 305 -1.71 -1.95 8.87
C LEU A 305 -2.66 -2.58 9.89
N VAL A 306 -2.14 -2.95 11.04
CA VAL A 306 -2.88 -3.72 12.06
C VAL A 306 -3.30 -2.91 13.29
N SER A 307 -2.77 -1.71 13.51
CA SER A 307 -3.15 -0.90 14.67
C SER A 307 -4.44 -0.12 14.46
N ARG A 308 -5.27 -0.07 15.53
CA ARG A 308 -6.52 0.69 15.60
C ARG A 308 -6.59 1.47 16.90
N GLN A 309 -6.96 2.74 16.81
CA GLN A 309 -7.09 3.68 17.93
C GLN A 309 -8.49 3.58 18.54
N ARG A 310 -8.81 2.40 19.06
CA ARG A 310 -10.11 2.11 19.69
C ARG A 310 -9.95 1.23 20.92
N TYR A 311 -10.96 1.22 21.80
CA TYR A 311 -10.93 0.40 23.02
C TYR A 311 -11.08 -1.08 22.70
N TRP A 312 -12.11 -1.45 21.96
CA TRP A 312 -12.41 -2.86 21.66
C TRP A 312 -11.48 -3.45 20.59
N GLY A 313 -11.05 -4.67 20.84
CA GLY A 313 -10.05 -5.40 20.07
C GLY A 313 -8.98 -5.95 21.00
N ALA A 314 -8.13 -6.84 20.51
CA ALA A 314 -7.01 -7.33 21.31
C ALA A 314 -5.92 -6.26 21.41
N PRO A 315 -5.44 -5.91 22.63
CA PRO A 315 -4.34 -4.95 22.80
C PRO A 315 -3.04 -5.42 22.16
N ILE A 316 -2.30 -4.50 21.56
CA ILE A 316 -0.99 -4.79 20.99
C ILE A 316 0.04 -4.96 22.12
N PRO A 317 0.71 -6.13 22.24
CA PRO A 317 1.51 -6.49 23.41
C PRO A 317 2.94 -5.93 23.31
N VAL A 318 3.08 -4.60 23.22
CA VAL A 318 4.38 -3.91 23.13
C VAL A 318 4.46 -2.80 24.16
N LEU A 319 5.67 -2.63 24.67
CA LEU A 319 6.04 -1.59 25.63
C LEU A 319 7.08 -0.68 25.00
N THR A 320 7.13 0.58 25.44
CA THR A 320 8.18 1.55 25.08
C THR A 320 8.95 1.93 26.33
N ASN A 321 10.28 1.88 26.27
CA ASN A 321 11.15 2.31 27.36
C ASN A 321 11.39 3.84 27.36
N GLU A 322 12.11 4.37 28.33
CA GLU A 322 12.43 5.81 28.43
C GLU A 322 13.28 6.32 27.25
N ASP A 323 14.07 5.45 26.61
CA ASP A 323 14.91 5.80 25.46
C ASP A 323 14.09 5.79 24.14
N GLY A 324 12.83 5.34 24.19
CA GLY A 324 11.94 5.22 23.02
C GLY A 324 12.05 3.86 22.29
N ASP A 325 12.82 2.91 22.83
CA ASP A 325 12.93 1.58 22.24
C ASP A 325 11.68 0.76 22.51
N LEU A 326 11.31 -0.06 21.54
CA LEU A 326 10.17 -0.96 21.59
C LEU A 326 10.58 -2.32 22.14
N VAL A 327 9.81 -2.81 23.10
CA VAL A 327 10.03 -4.08 23.80
C VAL A 327 8.71 -4.87 23.79
N SER A 328 8.74 -6.13 23.35
CA SER A 328 7.56 -7.00 23.44
C SER A 328 7.25 -7.39 24.89
N GLU A 329 5.97 -7.57 25.19
CA GLU A 329 5.57 -8.23 26.45
C GLU A 329 6.14 -9.65 26.52
N THR A 330 6.40 -10.10 27.73
CA THR A 330 6.84 -11.48 27.97
C THR A 330 5.65 -12.44 27.93
N ASP A 331 5.92 -13.71 27.61
CA ASP A 331 4.88 -14.75 27.57
C ASP A 331 4.11 -14.89 28.91
N GLU A 332 4.78 -14.59 30.03
CA GLU A 332 4.22 -14.67 31.37
C GLU A 332 3.20 -13.55 31.64
N ASN A 333 3.31 -12.43 30.95
CA ASN A 333 2.42 -11.26 31.06
C ASN A 333 1.24 -11.31 30.09
N LEU A 334 1.20 -12.32 29.21
CA LEU A 334 0.08 -12.50 28.29
C LEU A 334 -1.07 -13.30 28.95
N PRO A 335 -2.33 -12.92 28.71
CA PRO A 335 -2.77 -11.85 27.84
C PRO A 335 -2.66 -10.45 28.47
N VAL A 336 -2.32 -9.45 27.66
CA VAL A 336 -2.60 -8.06 27.97
C VAL A 336 -4.10 -7.87 27.81
N SER A 337 -4.82 -7.78 28.93
CA SER A 337 -6.29 -7.70 28.93
C SER A 337 -6.79 -6.26 28.90
N LEU A 338 -7.94 -6.05 28.23
CA LEU A 338 -8.65 -4.78 28.30
C LEU A 338 -9.19 -4.54 29.72
N PRO A 339 -9.15 -3.31 30.25
CA PRO A 339 -9.79 -2.97 31.52
C PRO A 339 -11.32 -3.13 31.41
N GLU A 340 -11.95 -3.68 32.42
CA GLU A 340 -13.41 -3.90 32.44
C GLU A 340 -14.18 -2.63 32.85
N GLU A 341 -13.61 -1.83 33.76
CA GLU A 341 -14.22 -0.58 34.22
C GLU A 341 -13.66 0.59 33.41
N VAL A 342 -14.46 1.09 32.46
CA VAL A 342 -14.04 2.12 31.49
C VAL A 342 -15.10 3.20 31.36
N GLU A 343 -14.66 4.45 31.42
CA GLU A 343 -15.50 5.59 31.05
C GLU A 343 -15.27 5.99 29.59
N PHE A 344 -16.34 6.04 28.81
CA PHE A 344 -16.29 6.42 27.39
C PHE A 344 -16.74 7.87 27.24
N ASP A 345 -15.92 8.69 26.61
CA ASP A 345 -16.29 10.05 26.18
C ASP A 345 -17.00 10.06 24.80
N GLY A 346 -17.07 8.89 24.16
CA GLY A 346 -17.71 8.70 22.86
C GLY A 346 -16.83 9.06 21.66
N VAL A 347 -15.60 9.54 21.89
CA VAL A 347 -14.71 10.03 20.84
C VAL A 347 -13.33 9.38 20.89
N HIS A 348 -12.70 9.31 22.07
CA HIS A 348 -11.35 8.80 22.20
C HIS A 348 -11.33 7.35 22.69
N SER A 349 -10.27 6.61 22.32
CA SER A 349 -9.98 5.35 23.01
C SER A 349 -9.61 5.65 24.47
N PRO A 350 -10.35 5.13 25.44
CA PRO A 350 -10.07 5.38 26.86
C PRO A 350 -8.70 4.83 27.29
N LEU A 351 -8.14 3.85 26.58
CA LEU A 351 -6.82 3.28 26.87
C LEU A 351 -5.72 4.33 26.89
N LYS A 352 -5.86 5.42 26.09
CA LYS A 352 -4.90 6.54 26.03
C LYS A 352 -4.92 7.43 27.25
N THR A 353 -5.96 7.38 28.06
CA THR A 353 -6.14 8.23 29.24
C THR A 353 -6.07 7.46 30.57
N MET A 354 -6.00 6.12 30.50
CA MET A 354 -5.96 5.25 31.67
C MET A 354 -4.51 4.94 32.07
N SER A 355 -3.95 5.70 33.01
CA SER A 355 -2.58 5.47 33.50
C SER A 355 -2.39 4.04 34.03
N ASP A 356 -3.38 3.48 34.69
CA ASP A 356 -3.35 2.10 35.21
C ASP A 356 -3.21 1.04 34.08
N PHE A 357 -3.57 1.40 32.86
CA PHE A 357 -3.39 0.53 31.68
C PHE A 357 -2.03 0.75 31.00
N TYR A 358 -1.67 2.01 30.73
CA TYR A 358 -0.48 2.27 29.89
C TYR A 358 0.81 2.46 30.69
N GLU A 359 0.77 2.86 31.99
CA GLU A 359 1.97 2.94 32.81
C GLU A 359 2.29 1.57 33.41
N VAL A 360 3.41 1.00 32.98
CA VAL A 360 3.87 -0.31 33.45
C VAL A 360 5.19 -0.15 34.19
N ASN A 361 5.33 -0.81 35.33
CA ASN A 361 6.59 -0.87 36.04
C ASN A 361 7.08 -2.31 36.06
N ASP A 362 8.07 -2.63 35.26
CA ASP A 362 8.70 -3.94 35.27
C ASP A 362 10.00 -3.90 36.09
N ARG A 363 9.95 -4.46 37.31
CA ARG A 363 11.08 -4.59 38.23
C ARG A 363 11.80 -3.27 38.53
N GLY A 364 11.04 -2.18 38.58
CA GLY A 364 11.55 -0.84 38.85
C GLY A 364 11.93 -0.06 37.59
N ILE A 365 11.71 -0.61 36.41
CA ILE A 365 11.89 0.08 35.11
C ILE A 365 10.53 0.62 34.66
N PRO A 366 10.37 1.94 34.50
CA PRO A 366 9.14 2.51 33.95
C PRO A 366 9.06 2.24 32.45
N LEU A 367 7.90 1.76 32.01
CA LEU A 367 7.59 1.43 30.61
C LEU A 367 6.22 1.99 30.26
N VAL A 368 5.99 2.28 29.00
CA VAL A 368 4.69 2.74 28.48
C VAL A 368 4.13 1.68 27.54
N ARG A 369 2.95 1.14 27.88
CA ARG A 369 2.25 0.16 27.05
C ARG A 369 1.62 0.83 25.83
N GLU A 370 1.64 0.10 24.71
CA GLU A 370 0.88 0.48 23.52
C GLU A 370 -0.62 0.52 23.83
N THR A 371 -1.30 1.54 23.34
CA THR A 371 -2.74 1.78 23.59
C THR A 371 -3.62 1.47 22.40
N ASP A 372 -3.01 1.14 21.27
CA ASP A 372 -3.74 0.68 20.11
C ASP A 372 -4.13 -0.79 20.27
N THR A 373 -5.23 -1.19 19.62
CA THR A 373 -5.68 -2.58 19.52
C THR A 373 -5.50 -3.09 18.11
N PHE A 374 -5.54 -4.41 17.91
CA PHE A 374 -5.44 -5.01 16.59
C PHE A 374 -6.66 -4.72 15.70
N ASP A 375 -6.43 -4.71 14.41
CA ASP A 375 -7.43 -4.92 13.38
C ASP A 375 -8.11 -6.28 13.58
N THR A 376 -9.45 -6.31 13.52
CA THR A 376 -10.24 -7.55 13.73
C THR A 376 -9.95 -8.64 12.71
N PHE A 377 -9.27 -8.35 11.61
CA PHE A 377 -8.76 -9.38 10.72
C PHE A 377 -7.62 -10.21 11.34
N MET A 378 -6.95 -9.71 12.37
CA MET A 378 -5.99 -10.52 13.14
C MET A 378 -6.72 -11.71 13.77
N GLU A 379 -7.78 -11.44 14.55
CA GLU A 379 -8.59 -12.46 15.20
C GLU A 379 -9.22 -13.42 14.20
N SER A 380 -9.71 -12.92 13.09
CA SER A 380 -10.38 -13.76 12.09
C SER A 380 -9.43 -14.59 11.22
N SER A 381 -8.12 -14.30 11.24
CA SER A 381 -7.15 -14.99 10.37
C SER A 381 -6.83 -16.41 10.81
N TRP A 382 -7.21 -16.84 12.03
CA TRP A 382 -6.85 -18.15 12.56
C TRP A 382 -7.95 -18.85 13.38
N TYR A 383 -9.13 -18.25 13.59
CA TYR A 383 -10.20 -18.76 14.45
C TYR A 383 -10.63 -20.19 14.08
N TYR A 384 -10.71 -20.50 12.78
CA TYR A 384 -11.08 -21.83 12.29
C TYR A 384 -10.04 -22.90 12.70
N ALA A 385 -8.78 -22.55 12.79
CA ALA A 385 -7.75 -23.43 13.32
C ALA A 385 -7.89 -23.58 14.84
N ARG A 386 -8.25 -22.51 15.58
CA ARG A 386 -8.47 -22.55 17.03
C ARG A 386 -9.60 -23.46 17.43
N PHE A 387 -10.64 -23.63 16.62
CA PHE A 387 -11.69 -24.64 16.87
C PHE A 387 -11.15 -26.05 17.05
N CYS A 388 -10.03 -26.40 16.45
CA CYS A 388 -9.40 -27.70 16.63
C CYS A 388 -8.86 -27.91 18.04
N SER A 389 -8.50 -26.82 18.73
CA SER A 389 -7.77 -26.81 19.99
C SER A 389 -8.34 -25.75 20.96
N SER A 390 -9.67 -25.53 20.97
CA SER A 390 -10.34 -24.44 21.70
C SER A 390 -10.05 -24.44 23.21
N ASP A 391 -9.81 -25.60 23.81
CA ASP A 391 -9.52 -25.82 25.21
C ASP A 391 -8.03 -25.90 25.54
N SER A 392 -7.13 -25.69 24.58
CA SER A 392 -5.69 -25.72 24.83
C SER A 392 -5.22 -24.44 25.55
N ASP A 393 -4.63 -24.60 26.74
CA ASP A 393 -4.00 -23.53 27.52
C ASP A 393 -2.47 -23.48 27.38
N LYS A 394 -1.88 -24.44 26.64
CA LYS A 394 -0.43 -24.62 26.50
C LYS A 394 0.13 -24.18 25.18
N ALA A 395 -0.70 -24.11 24.14
CA ALA A 395 -0.30 -23.73 22.80
C ALA A 395 -1.48 -23.15 22.03
N MET A 396 -1.16 -22.29 21.06
CA MET A 396 -2.12 -21.74 20.10
C MET A 396 -2.90 -22.85 19.37
N LEU A 397 -2.19 -23.88 18.92
CA LEU A 397 -2.70 -25.11 18.30
C LEU A 397 -1.97 -26.33 18.86
N ASP A 398 -2.64 -27.47 18.92
CA ASP A 398 -2.05 -28.76 19.32
C ASP A 398 -2.20 -29.82 18.22
N GLU A 399 -1.83 -31.06 18.52
CA GLU A 399 -1.83 -32.17 17.57
C GLU A 399 -3.19 -32.43 16.90
N ARG A 400 -4.29 -32.00 17.51
CA ARG A 400 -5.64 -32.11 16.94
C ARG A 400 -5.79 -31.28 15.65
N ALA A 401 -5.06 -30.16 15.54
CA ALA A 401 -5.04 -29.36 14.32
C ALA A 401 -4.55 -30.14 13.09
N LYS A 402 -3.57 -31.04 13.27
CA LYS A 402 -3.07 -31.90 12.20
C LYS A 402 -4.11 -32.89 11.67
N TYR A 403 -5.10 -33.24 12.48
CA TYR A 403 -6.19 -34.15 12.08
C TYR A 403 -7.33 -33.40 11.38
N TRP A 404 -7.70 -32.19 11.89
CA TRP A 404 -8.86 -31.46 11.42
C TRP A 404 -8.57 -30.53 10.24
N LEU A 405 -7.34 -30.09 10.04
CA LEU A 405 -6.93 -29.24 8.94
C LEU A 405 -6.30 -30.09 7.80
N PRO A 406 -6.42 -29.63 6.56
CA PRO A 406 -7.05 -28.38 6.11
C PRO A 406 -8.58 -28.40 6.19
N VAL A 407 -9.21 -27.22 6.13
CA VAL A 407 -10.67 -27.08 6.13
C VAL A 407 -11.24 -27.65 4.80
N ASP A 408 -12.24 -28.53 4.88
CA ASP A 408 -12.85 -29.16 3.71
C ASP A 408 -13.75 -28.20 2.92
N LEU A 409 -14.50 -27.35 3.62
CA LEU A 409 -15.41 -26.38 3.01
C LEU A 409 -15.47 -25.10 3.86
N TYR A 410 -15.24 -23.96 3.20
CA TYR A 410 -15.29 -22.65 3.82
C TYR A 410 -16.23 -21.73 3.01
N ILE A 411 -17.27 -21.20 3.64
CA ILE A 411 -18.33 -20.43 2.99
C ILE A 411 -18.36 -19.02 3.55
N GLY A 412 -18.39 -18.02 2.67
CA GLY A 412 -18.46 -16.61 3.03
C GLY A 412 -18.78 -15.72 1.83
N GLY A 413 -18.80 -14.41 2.05
CA GLY A 413 -19.02 -13.41 1.01
C GLY A 413 -17.79 -13.23 0.13
N ILE A 414 -18.01 -12.85 -1.14
CA ILE A 414 -16.94 -12.67 -2.13
C ILE A 414 -15.98 -11.52 -1.78
N GLU A 415 -16.44 -10.53 -1.02
CA GLU A 415 -15.66 -9.41 -0.50
C GLU A 415 -14.46 -9.86 0.34
N HIS A 416 -14.58 -11.02 0.98
CA HIS A 416 -13.51 -11.61 1.79
C HIS A 416 -12.38 -12.24 0.98
N ALA A 417 -12.53 -12.37 -0.34
CA ALA A 417 -11.49 -12.92 -1.21
C ALA A 417 -10.16 -12.17 -1.07
N ILE A 418 -10.20 -10.84 -0.97
CA ILE A 418 -9.04 -9.94 -0.91
C ILE A 418 -8.76 -9.38 0.48
N LEU A 419 -9.59 -9.69 1.49
CA LEU A 419 -9.42 -9.28 2.88
C LEU A 419 -9.12 -10.51 3.74
N HIS A 420 -10.15 -11.05 4.42
CA HIS A 420 -10.00 -12.19 5.32
C HIS A 420 -9.21 -13.38 4.74
N LEU A 421 -9.53 -13.82 3.52
CA LEU A 421 -8.85 -15.00 2.94
C LEU A 421 -7.38 -14.74 2.61
N LEU A 422 -7.04 -13.54 2.17
CA LEU A 422 -5.65 -13.17 1.92
C LEU A 422 -4.85 -13.10 3.22
N TYR A 423 -5.41 -12.42 4.24
CA TYR A 423 -4.75 -12.32 5.55
C TYR A 423 -4.63 -13.67 6.25
N ALA A 424 -5.66 -14.52 6.19
CA ALA A 424 -5.60 -15.88 6.73
C ALA A 424 -4.50 -16.71 6.06
N ARG A 425 -4.34 -16.61 4.73
CA ARG A 425 -3.26 -17.29 4.01
C ARG A 425 -1.87 -16.78 4.42
N PHE A 426 -1.72 -15.48 4.58
CA PHE A 426 -0.48 -14.89 5.10
C PHE A 426 -0.19 -15.36 6.53
N TYR A 427 -1.21 -15.37 7.39
CA TYR A 427 -1.07 -15.77 8.80
C TYR A 427 -0.61 -17.23 8.99
N HIS A 428 -0.85 -18.07 7.97
CA HIS A 428 -0.40 -19.46 7.94
C HIS A 428 1.04 -19.66 7.43
N LYS A 429 1.68 -18.64 6.90
CA LYS A 429 3.09 -18.68 6.44
C LYS A 429 4.06 -18.45 7.58
#